data_ea5e0d1bf7ead5fdc42d6458ca7574cc
#
_entry.id   ea5e0d1bf7ead5fdc42d6458ca7574cc
#
_cell.length_a   1.000
_cell.length_b   1.000
_cell.length_c   1.000
_cell.angle_alpha   90.00
_cell.angle_beta   90.00
_cell.angle_gamma   90.00
#
_symmetry.space_group_name_H-M   'P 1'
#
loop_
_entity.id
_entity.type
_entity.pdbx_description
1 polymer ?
#
loop_
_entity_poly.entity_id
_entity_poly.type
_entity_poly.pdbx_seq_one_letter_code
_entity_poly.pdbx_strand_id
1 'polypeptide(L)'
;AASDVYKRQTFLQEGIIHEDYPTFPCAHGFNYGSLHVGCHGHGSPLSLIPAIATSCNSYFCWGLFRMFSDKKYGSPQNAITVWKDHMVSQGFGYRLGTDLPGEQRGLIPNAKFYDKAYRGSWNGLTVISISIGQGEILTTPLQIANLGATIANRGHFITPHIVKEIQDHELDSIY
;
A
#
# COMPACT_ATOMS: atom_id res chain seq x y z
N ALA A 1 8.86 2.72 6.08
CA ALA A 1 9.74 1.66 5.61
C ALA A 1 8.99 0.53 4.88
N ALA A 2 8.48 -0.54 5.54
CA ALA A 2 7.80 -1.63 4.81
C ALA A 2 6.58 -1.15 4.01
N SER A 3 5.80 -0.23 4.56
CA SER A 3 4.64 0.35 3.88
C SER A 3 5.01 1.15 2.62
N ASP A 4 6.19 1.73 2.54
CA ASP A 4 6.65 2.50 1.37
C ASP A 4 6.85 1.59 0.16
N VAL A 5 7.21 0.33 0.38
CA VAL A 5 7.50 -0.64 -0.66
C VAL A 5 6.24 -1.03 -1.44
N TYR A 6 5.16 -1.43 -0.78
CA TYR A 6 3.95 -1.86 -1.48
C TYR A 6 3.19 -0.69 -2.12
N LYS A 7 3.29 0.52 -1.56
CA LYS A 7 2.66 1.71 -2.16
C LYS A 7 3.37 2.17 -3.42
N ARG A 8 4.71 2.15 -3.43
CA ARG A 8 5.46 2.49 -4.64
C ARG A 8 5.07 1.62 -5.81
N GLN A 9 4.84 0.31 -5.56
CA GLN A 9 4.46 -0.64 -6.60
C GLN A 9 3.17 -0.19 -7.29
N THR A 10 2.14 0.15 -6.51
CA THR A 10 0.88 0.69 -7.04
C THR A 10 1.12 1.93 -7.90
N PHE A 11 1.86 2.91 -7.39
CA PHE A 11 2.06 4.17 -8.11
C PHE A 11 2.90 3.99 -9.39
N LEU A 12 3.87 3.08 -9.39
CA LEU A 12 4.65 2.74 -10.59
C LEU A 12 3.78 2.03 -11.64
N GLN A 13 3.01 1.03 -11.25
CA GLN A 13 2.15 0.27 -12.15
C GLN A 13 1.05 1.13 -12.75
N GLU A 14 0.54 2.08 -11.98
CA GLU A 14 -0.46 3.03 -12.43
C GLU A 14 0.12 4.23 -13.21
N GLY A 15 1.45 4.31 -13.36
CA GLY A 15 2.10 5.40 -14.07
C GLY A 15 1.97 6.77 -13.36
N ILE A 16 1.68 6.76 -12.05
CA ILE A 16 1.58 7.97 -11.23
C ILE A 16 2.96 8.54 -10.95
N ILE A 17 3.94 7.66 -10.76
CA ILE A 17 5.35 7.97 -10.57
C ILE A 17 6.21 7.09 -11.47
N HIS A 18 7.44 7.54 -11.69
CA HIS A 18 8.53 6.81 -12.35
C HIS A 18 9.77 6.90 -11.47
N GLU A 19 10.88 6.27 -11.85
CA GLU A 19 12.08 6.22 -11.03
C GLU A 19 12.62 7.62 -10.72
N ASP A 20 12.71 8.48 -11.73
CA ASP A 20 13.33 9.79 -11.61
C ASP A 20 12.33 10.97 -11.54
N TYR A 21 11.06 10.72 -11.87
CA TYR A 21 10.02 11.75 -11.88
C TYR A 21 8.62 11.18 -11.53
N PRO A 22 7.67 12.00 -11.11
CA PRO A 22 7.89 13.37 -10.67
C PRO A 22 8.73 13.45 -9.40
N THR A 23 9.38 14.58 -9.16
CA THR A 23 9.88 14.91 -7.83
C THR A 23 8.79 15.61 -7.04
N PHE A 24 8.72 15.33 -5.74
CA PHE A 24 7.75 15.95 -4.86
C PHE A 24 8.44 16.73 -3.73
N PRO A 25 7.87 17.89 -3.34
CA PRO A 25 8.42 18.68 -2.24
C PRO A 25 8.14 18.05 -0.89
N CYS A 26 9.02 18.32 0.07
CA CYS A 26 8.82 18.02 1.47
C CYS A 26 9.28 19.21 2.32
N ALA A 27 8.34 20.04 2.73
CA ALA A 27 8.58 21.11 3.70
C ALA A 27 8.16 20.62 5.10
N HIS A 28 8.99 19.75 5.70
CA HIS A 28 8.72 19.01 6.93
C HIS A 28 7.42 18.18 6.90
N GLY A 29 6.90 17.89 5.72
CA GLY A 29 5.68 17.10 5.52
C GLY A 29 4.95 17.42 4.24
N PHE A 30 3.83 16.71 4.06
CA PHE A 30 2.84 17.02 3.03
C PHE A 30 1.93 18.12 3.54
N ASN A 31 1.81 19.20 2.78
CA ASN A 31 1.00 20.36 3.13
C ASN A 31 0.02 20.65 1.99
N TYR A 32 -1.27 20.64 2.27
CA TYR A 32 -2.31 20.98 1.31
C TYR A 32 -3.47 21.72 2.01
N GLY A 33 -3.58 23.03 1.78
CA GLY A 33 -4.52 23.86 2.52
C GLY A 33 -4.23 23.82 4.04
N SER A 34 -5.22 23.41 4.81
CA SER A 34 -5.08 23.22 6.28
C SER A 34 -4.61 21.83 6.67
N LEU A 35 -4.51 20.88 5.72
CA LEU A 35 -4.06 19.52 6.01
C LEU A 35 -2.54 19.47 6.06
N HIS A 36 -2.03 18.90 7.15
CA HIS A 36 -0.60 18.66 7.34
C HIS A 36 -0.35 17.20 7.74
N VAL A 37 0.54 16.52 7.03
CA VAL A 37 1.07 15.19 7.41
C VAL A 37 2.56 15.34 7.62
N GLY A 38 3.01 15.24 8.87
CA GLY A 38 4.40 15.47 9.25
C GLY A 38 5.40 14.51 8.60
N CYS A 39 6.61 14.98 8.39
CA CYS A 39 7.76 14.21 7.95
C CYS A 39 9.01 14.66 8.71
N HIS A 40 9.99 13.78 8.80
CA HIS A 40 11.29 14.10 9.40
C HIS A 40 12.19 14.91 8.44
N GLY A 41 13.32 15.42 8.95
CA GLY A 41 14.25 16.24 8.17
C GLY A 41 15.04 15.41 7.15
N HIS A 42 15.02 15.86 5.90
CA HIS A 42 15.82 15.35 4.78
C HIS A 42 15.84 16.38 3.64
N GLY A 43 16.58 16.10 2.58
CA GLY A 43 16.60 16.96 1.37
C GLY A 43 15.25 17.03 0.67
N SER A 44 15.04 18.08 -0.13
CA SER A 44 13.80 18.33 -0.90
C SER A 44 14.12 19.15 -2.15
N PRO A 45 13.45 18.90 -3.31
CA PRO A 45 12.47 17.83 -3.56
C PRO A 45 13.11 16.44 -3.70
N LEU A 46 12.30 15.37 -3.62
CA LEU A 46 12.76 14.00 -3.77
C LEU A 46 12.12 13.32 -4.99
N SER A 47 12.90 12.47 -5.68
CA SER A 47 12.42 11.42 -6.57
C SER A 47 12.19 10.12 -5.77
N LEU A 48 11.79 9.04 -6.44
CA LEU A 48 11.36 7.81 -5.81
C LEU A 48 12.44 7.17 -4.92
N ILE A 49 13.66 6.97 -5.44
CA ILE A 49 14.72 6.25 -4.71
C ILE A 49 15.13 7.00 -3.44
N PRO A 50 15.47 8.30 -3.48
CA PRO A 50 15.71 9.07 -2.26
C PRO A 50 14.52 9.11 -1.30
N ALA A 51 13.29 9.14 -1.81
CA ALA A 51 12.09 9.14 -0.97
C ALA A 51 11.92 7.83 -0.20
N ILE A 52 12.27 6.68 -0.81
CA ILE A 52 12.28 5.38 -0.12
C ILE A 52 13.42 5.34 0.91
N ALA A 53 14.62 5.75 0.52
CA ALA A 53 15.79 5.73 1.39
C ALA A 53 15.60 6.56 2.66
N THR A 54 14.90 7.69 2.54
CA THR A 54 14.58 8.58 3.67
C THR A 54 13.20 8.31 4.27
N SER A 55 12.41 7.36 3.75
CA SER A 55 11.02 7.10 4.18
C SER A 55 10.17 8.39 4.22
N CYS A 56 10.17 9.15 3.14
CA CYS A 56 9.52 10.45 3.07
C CYS A 56 8.00 10.34 3.00
N ASN A 57 7.32 10.69 4.07
CA ASN A 57 5.85 10.70 4.12
C ASN A 57 5.24 11.62 3.06
N SER A 58 5.82 12.80 2.85
CA SER A 58 5.33 13.77 1.87
C SER A 58 5.30 13.19 0.46
N TYR A 59 6.35 12.47 0.06
CA TYR A 59 6.42 11.85 -1.26
C TYR A 59 5.24 10.90 -1.52
N PHE A 60 4.95 10.02 -0.59
CA PHE A 60 3.86 9.06 -0.73
C PHE A 60 2.48 9.70 -0.61
N CYS A 61 2.33 10.75 0.19
CA CYS A 61 1.11 11.56 0.20
C CYS A 61 0.85 12.22 -1.16
N TRP A 62 1.86 12.83 -1.77
CA TRP A 62 1.73 13.41 -3.11
C TRP A 62 1.42 12.36 -4.17
N GLY A 63 2.02 11.17 -4.08
CA GLY A 63 1.70 10.04 -4.96
C GLY A 63 0.23 9.65 -4.88
N LEU A 64 -0.31 9.46 -3.68
CA LEU A 64 -1.72 9.14 -3.49
C LEU A 64 -2.64 10.28 -3.95
N PHE A 65 -2.33 11.52 -3.56
CA PHE A 65 -3.11 12.68 -3.97
C PHE A 65 -3.16 12.81 -5.49
N ARG A 66 -2.03 12.60 -6.17
CA ARG A 66 -1.96 12.61 -7.64
C ARG A 66 -2.79 11.49 -8.25
N MET A 67 -2.73 10.26 -7.71
CA MET A 67 -3.55 9.15 -8.15
C MET A 67 -5.04 9.47 -8.06
N PHE A 68 -5.50 9.98 -6.91
CA PHE A 68 -6.92 10.31 -6.71
C PHE A 68 -7.39 11.54 -7.49
N SER A 69 -6.46 12.38 -7.95
CA SER A 69 -6.74 13.55 -8.79
C SER A 69 -6.68 13.24 -10.28
N ASP A 70 -6.23 12.04 -10.66
CA ASP A 70 -6.11 11.64 -12.05
C ASP A 70 -7.49 11.34 -12.64
N LYS A 71 -7.82 12.05 -13.71
CA LYS A 71 -9.11 11.93 -14.42
C LYS A 71 -9.37 10.53 -14.97
N LYS A 72 -8.34 9.72 -15.16
CA LYS A 72 -8.50 8.34 -15.68
C LYS A 72 -9.36 7.45 -14.79
N TYR A 73 -9.41 7.73 -13.48
CA TYR A 73 -10.25 6.96 -12.56
C TYR A 73 -11.70 7.47 -12.49
N GLY A 74 -11.96 8.71 -12.86
CA GLY A 74 -13.28 9.33 -12.89
C GLY A 74 -13.89 9.66 -11.51
N SER A 75 -13.56 8.90 -10.45
CA SER A 75 -14.05 9.13 -9.09
C SER A 75 -13.09 8.61 -8.03
N PRO A 76 -13.16 9.14 -6.78
CA PRO A 76 -12.40 8.59 -5.65
C PRO A 76 -12.71 7.12 -5.37
N GLN A 77 -13.95 6.68 -5.60
CA GLN A 77 -14.39 5.30 -5.44
C GLN A 77 -13.66 4.35 -6.39
N ASN A 78 -13.46 4.76 -7.63
CA ASN A 78 -12.69 3.97 -8.59
C ASN A 78 -11.20 3.99 -8.24
N ALA A 79 -10.65 5.13 -7.88
CA ALA A 79 -9.24 5.24 -7.49
C ALA A 79 -8.89 4.34 -6.28
N ILE A 80 -9.74 4.32 -5.24
CA ILE A 80 -9.51 3.44 -4.08
C ILE A 80 -9.70 1.96 -4.45
N THR A 81 -10.56 1.63 -5.39
CA THR A 81 -10.76 0.26 -5.85
C THR A 81 -9.49 -0.25 -6.55
N VAL A 82 -8.96 0.50 -7.50
CA VAL A 82 -7.69 0.17 -8.18
C VAL A 82 -6.54 0.07 -7.17
N TRP A 83 -6.42 1.05 -6.27
CA TRP A 83 -5.41 1.02 -5.21
C TRP A 83 -5.52 -0.25 -4.36
N LYS A 84 -6.74 -0.62 -3.96
CA LYS A 84 -6.99 -1.83 -3.17
C LYS A 84 -6.63 -3.09 -3.94
N ASP A 85 -6.96 -3.19 -5.22
CA ASP A 85 -6.67 -4.36 -6.05
C ASP A 85 -5.16 -4.61 -6.09
N HIS A 86 -4.34 -3.56 -6.20
CA HIS A 86 -2.90 -3.66 -6.07
C HIS A 86 -2.47 -4.14 -4.67
N MET A 87 -3.11 -3.69 -3.59
CA MET A 87 -2.79 -4.17 -2.24
C MET A 87 -3.13 -5.66 -2.09
N VAL A 88 -4.28 -6.07 -2.60
CA VAL A 88 -4.72 -7.47 -2.58
C VAL A 88 -3.77 -8.37 -3.38
N SER A 89 -3.32 -7.95 -4.56
CA SER A 89 -2.36 -8.71 -5.37
C SER A 89 -1.01 -8.93 -4.69
N GLN A 90 -0.69 -8.13 -3.67
CA GLN A 90 0.53 -8.23 -2.88
C GLN A 90 0.34 -9.01 -1.56
N GLY A 91 -0.81 -9.63 -1.34
CA GLY A 91 -1.09 -10.46 -0.17
C GLY A 91 -1.73 -9.72 1.01
N PHE A 92 -2.29 -8.53 0.81
CA PHE A 92 -2.93 -7.76 1.88
C PHE A 92 -4.46 -7.83 1.85
N GLY A 93 -5.10 -7.76 3.01
CA GLY A 93 -6.55 -7.61 3.12
C GLY A 93 -7.36 -8.89 3.03
N TYR A 94 -6.72 -10.06 2.93
CA TYR A 94 -7.34 -11.38 2.96
C TYR A 94 -6.46 -12.39 3.73
N ARG A 95 -6.99 -13.57 4.00
CA ARG A 95 -6.22 -14.67 4.56
C ARG A 95 -5.37 -15.29 3.47
N LEU A 96 -4.08 -15.46 3.70
CA LEU A 96 -3.16 -16.07 2.73
C LEU A 96 -3.41 -17.56 2.52
N GLY A 97 -4.13 -18.19 3.46
CA GLY A 97 -4.44 -19.63 3.42
C GLY A 97 -3.36 -20.48 4.06
N THR A 98 -2.72 -19.96 5.12
CA THR A 98 -1.65 -20.66 5.82
C THR A 98 -2.20 -21.90 6.58
N ASP A 99 -1.31 -22.85 6.86
CA ASP A 99 -1.59 -24.00 7.74
C ASP A 99 -1.61 -23.62 9.23
N LEU A 100 -1.41 -22.34 9.56
CA LEU A 100 -1.48 -21.80 10.91
C LEU A 100 -2.92 -21.52 11.35
N PRO A 101 -3.35 -21.97 12.53
CA PRO A 101 -4.68 -21.65 13.04
C PRO A 101 -4.80 -20.17 13.41
N GLY A 102 -6.00 -19.60 13.24
CA GLY A 102 -6.30 -18.24 13.67
C GLY A 102 -5.78 -17.14 12.75
N GLU A 103 -5.40 -17.45 11.52
CA GLU A 103 -4.97 -16.45 10.55
C GLU A 103 -5.98 -15.29 10.41
N GLN A 104 -5.48 -14.07 10.52
CA GLN A 104 -6.26 -12.86 10.39
C GLN A 104 -6.06 -12.24 8.99
N ARG A 105 -7.13 -11.69 8.42
CA ARG A 105 -7.10 -11.10 7.09
C ARG A 105 -6.54 -9.67 7.04
N GLY A 106 -6.42 -8.99 8.20
CA GLY A 106 -6.20 -7.55 8.22
C GLY A 106 -7.37 -6.76 7.64
N LEU A 107 -7.13 -5.51 7.27
CA LEU A 107 -8.09 -4.63 6.61
C LEU A 107 -7.38 -3.76 5.57
N ILE A 108 -7.83 -3.86 4.33
CA ILE A 108 -7.57 -2.86 3.29
C ILE A 108 -8.91 -2.24 2.93
N PRO A 109 -9.12 -0.94 3.21
CA PRO A 109 -10.41 -0.29 3.01
C PRO A 109 -10.81 -0.24 1.54
N ASN A 110 -12.10 -0.16 1.28
CA ASN A 110 -12.69 -0.05 -0.05
C ASN A 110 -13.64 1.16 -0.15
N ALA A 111 -14.17 1.41 -1.34
CA ALA A 111 -15.11 2.49 -1.57
C ALA A 111 -16.33 2.44 -0.62
N LYS A 112 -16.93 1.24 -0.44
CA LYS A 112 -18.10 1.08 0.45
C LYS A 112 -17.78 1.44 1.91
N PHE A 113 -16.55 1.15 2.36
CA PHE A 113 -16.11 1.52 3.70
C PHE A 113 -16.12 3.05 3.88
N TYR A 114 -15.52 3.77 2.93
CA TYR A 114 -15.46 5.23 3.00
C TYR A 114 -16.80 5.89 2.72
N ASP A 115 -17.61 5.38 1.78
CA ASP A 115 -18.95 5.88 1.53
C ASP A 115 -19.84 5.79 2.79
N LYS A 116 -19.70 4.69 3.54
CA LYS A 116 -20.41 4.55 4.82
C LYS A 116 -19.88 5.51 5.89
N ALA A 117 -18.55 5.62 6.02
CA ALA A 117 -17.93 6.46 7.05
C ALA A 117 -18.16 7.95 6.82
N TYR A 118 -18.15 8.39 5.56
CA TYR A 118 -18.22 9.81 5.17
C TYR A 118 -19.48 10.16 4.38
N ARG A 119 -20.49 9.30 4.37
CA ARG A 119 -21.77 9.50 3.67
C ARG A 119 -21.61 9.84 2.18
N GLY A 120 -20.63 9.21 1.53
CA GLY A 120 -20.26 9.45 0.12
C GLY A 120 -19.48 10.72 -0.16
N SER A 121 -19.25 11.58 0.84
CA SER A 121 -18.51 12.85 0.68
C SER A 121 -17.07 12.71 1.17
N TRP A 122 -16.19 12.18 0.30
CA TRP A 122 -14.76 11.98 0.59
C TRP A 122 -13.92 12.05 -0.69
N ASN A 123 -12.63 12.26 -0.54
CA ASN A 123 -11.66 12.36 -1.65
C ASN A 123 -10.28 11.86 -1.21
N GLY A 124 -9.28 12.01 -2.07
CA GLY A 124 -7.90 11.59 -1.78
C GLY A 124 -7.29 12.24 -0.54
N LEU A 125 -7.67 13.47 -0.20
CA LEU A 125 -7.19 14.13 1.01
C LEU A 125 -7.81 13.52 2.28
N THR A 126 -9.09 13.12 2.22
CA THR A 126 -9.77 12.45 3.34
C THR A 126 -9.07 11.15 3.73
N VAL A 127 -8.56 10.42 2.75
CA VAL A 127 -7.91 9.10 2.95
C VAL A 127 -6.38 9.18 2.91
N ILE A 128 -5.79 10.36 2.98
CA ILE A 128 -4.35 10.56 2.74
C ILE A 128 -3.45 9.71 3.65
N SER A 129 -3.90 9.38 4.86
CA SER A 129 -3.15 8.58 5.83
C SER A 129 -2.80 7.18 5.33
N ILE A 130 -3.62 6.60 4.42
CA ILE A 130 -3.30 5.29 3.86
C ILE A 130 -2.03 5.31 3.02
N SER A 131 -1.63 6.47 2.49
CA SER A 131 -0.40 6.64 1.72
C SER A 131 0.87 6.41 2.53
N ILE A 132 0.80 6.51 3.84
CA ILE A 132 1.92 6.28 4.76
C ILE A 132 1.74 5.04 5.63
N GLY A 133 0.75 4.18 5.28
CA GLY A 133 0.46 2.93 6.00
C GLY A 133 -0.20 3.13 7.35
N GLN A 134 -0.91 4.24 7.50
CA GLN A 134 -1.71 4.60 8.67
C GLN A 134 -3.20 4.66 8.32
N GLY A 135 -3.99 5.24 9.21
CA GLY A 135 -5.43 5.32 9.03
C GLY A 135 -6.11 3.96 9.23
N GLU A 136 -6.93 3.58 8.28
CA GLU A 136 -7.79 2.40 8.38
C GLU A 136 -7.12 1.09 7.93
N ILE A 137 -5.83 1.12 7.55
CA ILE A 137 -5.09 -0.07 7.14
C ILE A 137 -4.73 -0.91 8.36
N LEU A 138 -5.08 -2.19 8.33
CA LEU A 138 -4.62 -3.20 9.29
C LEU A 138 -3.93 -4.33 8.52
N THR A 139 -2.69 -4.62 8.91
CA THR A 139 -1.89 -5.72 8.34
C THR A 139 -1.38 -6.63 9.43
N THR A 140 -1.21 -7.91 9.11
CA THR A 140 -0.59 -8.86 10.03
C THR A 140 0.93 -8.90 9.83
N PRO A 141 1.72 -9.26 10.85
CA PRO A 141 3.15 -9.50 10.69
C PRO A 141 3.46 -10.50 9.57
N LEU A 142 2.62 -11.52 9.42
CA LEU A 142 2.77 -12.53 8.36
C LEU A 142 2.61 -11.92 6.95
N GLN A 143 1.64 -11.04 6.75
CA GLN A 143 1.48 -10.34 5.47
C GLN A 143 2.68 -9.44 5.15
N ILE A 144 3.27 -8.80 6.16
CA ILE A 144 4.49 -8.00 5.98
C ILE A 144 5.69 -8.90 5.65
N ALA A 145 5.83 -10.04 6.32
CA ALA A 145 6.87 -11.02 6.01
C ALA A 145 6.71 -11.57 4.58
N ASN A 146 5.47 -11.87 4.19
CA ASN A 146 5.14 -12.33 2.84
C ASN A 146 5.48 -11.27 1.76
N LEU A 147 5.31 -9.99 2.04
CA LEU A 147 5.80 -8.93 1.15
C LEU A 147 7.32 -9.01 0.96
N GLY A 148 8.07 -9.25 2.04
CA GLY A 148 9.52 -9.47 1.97
C GLY A 148 9.88 -10.66 1.08
N ALA A 149 9.18 -11.78 1.25
CA ALA A 149 9.35 -12.97 0.40
C ALA A 149 8.99 -12.69 -1.07
N THR A 150 7.90 -11.96 -1.31
CA THR A 150 7.49 -11.57 -2.67
C THR A 150 8.56 -10.75 -3.38
N ILE A 151 9.20 -9.82 -2.67
CA ILE A 151 10.30 -9.01 -3.22
C ILE A 151 11.52 -9.89 -3.53
N ALA A 152 11.90 -10.75 -2.58
CA ALA A 152 13.04 -11.66 -2.75
C ALA A 152 12.84 -12.63 -3.92
N ASN A 153 11.61 -13.06 -4.14
CA ASN A 153 11.19 -13.95 -5.23
C ASN A 153 10.81 -13.20 -6.53
N ARG A 154 11.21 -11.94 -6.66
CA ARG A 154 10.99 -11.15 -7.89
C ARG A 154 9.53 -10.97 -8.30
N GLY A 155 8.64 -10.84 -7.32
CA GLY A 155 7.25 -10.43 -7.53
C GLY A 155 6.20 -11.53 -7.33
N HIS A 156 6.58 -12.71 -6.85
CA HIS A 156 5.63 -13.76 -6.49
C HIS A 156 5.89 -14.29 -5.08
N PHE A 157 4.89 -14.87 -4.48
CA PHE A 157 5.03 -15.57 -3.21
C PHE A 157 4.37 -16.95 -3.28
N ILE A 158 4.88 -17.84 -2.45
CA ILE A 158 4.25 -19.12 -2.12
C ILE A 158 3.49 -18.90 -0.83
N THR A 159 2.32 -19.50 -0.67
CA THR A 159 1.55 -19.42 0.56
C THR A 159 2.43 -19.80 1.76
N PRO A 160 2.62 -18.92 2.75
CA PRO A 160 3.42 -19.25 3.92
C PRO A 160 2.85 -20.46 4.66
N HIS A 161 3.70 -21.45 4.95
CA HIS A 161 3.30 -22.67 5.63
C HIS A 161 4.44 -23.19 6.51
N ILE A 162 4.11 -24.02 7.52
CA ILE A 162 5.06 -24.65 8.44
C ILE A 162 5.31 -26.10 8.00
N VAL A 163 4.27 -26.78 7.52
CA VAL A 163 4.36 -28.19 7.13
C VAL A 163 5.12 -28.30 5.83
N LYS A 164 6.31 -28.87 5.86
CA LYS A 164 7.17 -29.08 4.69
C LYS A 164 6.74 -30.31 3.87
N GLU A 165 6.41 -31.38 4.57
CA GLU A 165 6.00 -32.66 3.98
C GLU A 165 5.16 -33.46 4.97
N ILE A 166 4.27 -34.30 4.48
CA ILE A 166 3.52 -35.27 5.26
C ILE A 166 3.85 -36.64 4.69
N GLN A 167 4.27 -37.59 5.53
CA GLN A 167 4.63 -38.93 5.08
C GLN A 167 3.43 -39.59 4.35
N ASP A 168 3.67 -40.14 3.19
CA ASP A 168 2.72 -40.82 2.31
C ASP A 168 1.54 -39.95 1.83
N HIS A 169 1.66 -38.62 1.90
CA HIS A 169 0.66 -37.67 1.39
C HIS A 169 1.33 -36.53 0.63
N GLU A 170 0.69 -36.09 -0.43
CA GLU A 170 1.07 -34.86 -1.12
C GLU A 170 0.47 -33.64 -0.39
N LEU A 171 1.22 -32.55 -0.33
CA LEU A 171 0.69 -31.27 0.14
C LEU A 171 -0.26 -30.69 -0.92
N ASP A 172 -1.18 -29.83 -0.47
CA ASP A 172 -2.02 -29.06 -1.37
C ASP A 172 -1.13 -28.20 -2.31
N SER A 173 -1.53 -28.07 -3.56
CA SER A 173 -0.79 -27.32 -4.59
C SER A 173 -0.59 -25.83 -4.29
N ILE A 174 -1.26 -25.32 -3.25
CA ILE A 174 -1.04 -23.95 -2.76
C ILE A 174 0.22 -23.81 -1.91
N TYR A 175 0.82 -24.88 -1.43
CA TYR A 175 2.07 -24.98 -0.68
C TYR A 175 3.23 -25.48 -1.59
#